data_e370345b53a1db425c9d2bfaf7f38004
#
_entry.id   e370345b53a1db425c9d2bfaf7f38004
#
_cell.length_a   1.000
_cell.length_b   1.000
_cell.length_c   1.000
_cell.angle_alpha   90.00
_cell.angle_beta   90.00
_cell.angle_gamma   90.00
#
_symmetry.space_group_name_H-M   'P 1'
#
loop_
_entity.id
_entity.type
_entity.pdbx_description
1 polymer ?
#
loop_
_entity_poly.entity_id
_entity_poly.type
_entity_poly.pdbx_seq_one_letter_code
_entity_poly.pdbx_strand_id
1 'polypeptide(L)'
;MKELSVFPIGEKNEAFKQFFDGQSYLNMLSTTGVVIGNVTFEPGCRNHWHIHHKGGQILLVTAGRGYYQEWGQEAQELKPGDVVNIPPETKHWHGAAPDEWFAHIAVEVPAEGASNEWLEKVPEEEYEKLK
;
A
#
# COMPACT_ATOMS: atom_id res chain seq x y z
N MET A 1 11.55 17.17 0.98
CA MET A 1 11.08 16.21 1.98
C MET A 1 12.20 15.26 2.38
N LYS A 2 12.40 15.12 3.66
CA LYS A 2 13.44 14.22 4.14
C LYS A 2 13.01 12.77 3.98
N GLU A 3 13.98 11.90 4.02
CA GLU A 3 13.72 10.48 3.93
C GLU A 3 12.97 9.99 5.17
N LEU A 4 11.98 9.14 4.96
CA LEU A 4 11.21 8.54 6.05
C LEU A 4 11.90 7.28 6.57
N SER A 5 12.57 6.55 5.69
CA SER A 5 13.24 5.31 6.04
C SER A 5 14.58 5.26 5.33
N VAL A 6 15.25 4.12 5.43
CA VAL A 6 16.54 3.95 4.75
C VAL A 6 16.40 3.86 3.24
N PHE A 7 15.17 3.68 2.74
CA PHE A 7 14.94 3.59 1.30
C PHE A 7 14.50 4.93 0.75
N PRO A 8 15.03 5.34 -0.42
CA PRO A 8 14.61 6.60 -1.02
C PRO A 8 13.12 6.60 -1.32
N ILE A 9 12.50 7.77 -1.14
CA ILE A 9 11.07 7.91 -1.41
C ILE A 9 10.77 7.74 -2.89
N GLY A 10 11.63 8.28 -3.74
CA GLY A 10 11.42 8.17 -5.17
C GLY A 10 10.53 9.25 -5.69
N GLU A 11 9.93 9.01 -6.84
CA GLU A 11 9.16 10.02 -7.55
C GLU A 11 7.67 9.82 -7.32
N LYS A 12 6.90 10.85 -7.63
CA LYS A 12 5.44 10.78 -7.53
C LYS A 12 4.94 9.57 -8.32
N ASN A 13 3.98 8.87 -7.74
CA ASN A 13 3.43 7.67 -8.34
C ASN A 13 2.39 8.05 -9.40
N GLU A 14 2.88 8.44 -10.58
CA GLU A 14 2.00 8.87 -11.67
C GLU A 14 1.32 7.69 -12.34
N ALA A 15 2.01 6.54 -12.40
CA ALA A 15 1.50 5.38 -13.13
C ALA A 15 0.18 4.85 -12.56
N PHE A 16 0.03 4.91 -11.25
CA PHE A 16 -1.15 4.35 -10.58
C PHE A 16 -1.99 5.40 -9.87
N LYS A 17 -1.75 6.69 -10.13
CA LYS A 17 -2.40 7.75 -9.36
C LYS A 17 -3.92 7.70 -9.43
N GLN A 18 -4.48 7.15 -10.50
CA GLN A 18 -5.93 7.05 -10.65
C GLN A 18 -6.55 6.06 -9.67
N PHE A 19 -5.74 5.22 -9.05
CA PHE A 19 -6.20 4.21 -8.09
C PHE A 19 -5.90 4.61 -6.65
N PHE A 20 -5.50 5.86 -6.41
CA PHE A 20 -5.17 6.37 -5.09
C PHE A 20 -5.93 7.66 -4.83
N ASP A 21 -6.37 7.84 -3.59
CA ASP A 21 -6.82 9.15 -3.13
C ASP A 21 -5.64 9.75 -2.39
N GLY A 22 -5.22 10.97 -2.79
CA GLY A 22 -4.05 11.61 -2.23
C GLY A 22 -2.79 11.30 -3.02
N GLN A 23 -1.67 11.79 -2.52
CA GLN A 23 -0.38 11.67 -3.22
C GLN A 23 0.45 10.54 -2.63
N SER A 24 0.91 9.66 -3.49
CA SER A 24 1.86 8.62 -3.11
C SER A 24 3.11 8.72 -3.96
N TYR A 25 4.15 8.01 -3.55
CA TYR A 25 5.45 7.96 -4.22
C TYR A 25 5.87 6.52 -4.38
N LEU A 26 6.59 6.23 -5.44
CA LEU A 26 7.00 4.87 -5.74
C LEU A 26 8.47 4.86 -6.14
N ASN A 27 9.24 4.02 -5.49
CA ASN A 27 10.64 3.80 -5.85
C ASN A 27 10.84 2.30 -6.02
N MET A 28 11.12 1.88 -7.26
CA MET A 28 11.30 0.44 -7.53
C MET A 28 12.67 0.01 -7.04
N LEU A 29 12.69 -0.99 -6.17
CA LEU A 29 13.93 -1.53 -5.61
C LEU A 29 14.39 -2.75 -6.37
N SER A 30 13.48 -3.51 -6.94
CA SER A 30 13.81 -4.68 -7.76
C SER A 30 12.75 -4.83 -8.84
N THR A 31 13.20 -5.05 -10.08
CA THR A 31 12.29 -5.25 -11.21
C THR A 31 12.57 -6.57 -11.91
N THR A 32 13.54 -7.34 -11.44
CA THR A 32 13.93 -8.62 -12.04
C THR A 32 13.71 -9.73 -11.05
N GLY A 33 13.04 -10.79 -11.47
CA GLY A 33 12.70 -11.89 -10.58
C GLY A 33 11.57 -11.49 -9.67
N VAL A 34 11.90 -11.13 -8.44
CA VAL A 34 10.89 -10.66 -7.50
C VAL A 34 10.80 -9.13 -7.60
N VAL A 35 9.60 -8.64 -7.88
CA VAL A 35 9.36 -7.19 -8.00
C VAL A 35 9.14 -6.63 -6.62
N ILE A 36 9.93 -5.60 -6.27
CA ILE A 36 9.89 -4.98 -4.94
C ILE A 36 9.87 -3.47 -5.11
N GLY A 37 8.91 -2.81 -4.46
CA GLY A 37 8.81 -1.37 -4.50
C GLY A 37 8.72 -0.77 -3.12
N ASN A 38 9.28 0.42 -2.97
CA ASN A 38 9.10 1.22 -1.76
C ASN A 38 7.98 2.20 -2.05
N VAL A 39 6.86 2.07 -1.33
CA VAL A 39 5.69 2.92 -1.53
C VAL A 39 5.53 3.84 -0.34
N THR A 40 5.45 5.14 -0.62
CA THR A 40 5.32 6.17 0.42
C THR A 40 4.02 6.92 0.21
N PHE A 41 3.27 7.12 1.29
CA PHE A 41 1.97 7.76 1.25
C PHE A 41 2.00 9.04 2.08
N GLU A 42 1.54 10.15 1.50
CA GLU A 42 1.34 11.37 2.30
C GLU A 42 0.16 11.17 3.25
N PRO A 43 0.07 11.98 4.31
CA PRO A 43 -1.08 11.84 5.21
C PRO A 43 -2.38 11.90 4.42
N GLY A 44 -3.29 10.99 4.74
CA GLY A 44 -4.58 10.92 4.06
C GLY A 44 -4.59 10.11 2.78
N CYS A 45 -3.44 9.70 2.28
CA CYS A 45 -3.37 8.96 1.02
C CYS A 45 -3.64 7.48 1.24
N ARG A 46 -4.51 6.91 0.43
CA ARG A 46 -4.81 5.48 0.47
C ARG A 46 -5.15 5.02 -0.94
N ASN A 47 -4.94 3.73 -1.21
CA ASN A 47 -5.34 3.20 -2.51
C ASN A 47 -6.79 2.71 -2.43
N HIS A 48 -7.34 2.39 -3.60
CA HIS A 48 -8.69 1.87 -3.71
C HIS A 48 -8.70 0.40 -3.29
N TRP A 49 -9.88 -0.13 -3.00
CA TRP A 49 -10.05 -1.56 -2.82
C TRP A 49 -9.50 -2.26 -4.06
N HIS A 50 -8.78 -3.35 -3.86
CA HIS A 50 -8.23 -4.09 -4.99
C HIS A 50 -7.92 -5.53 -4.60
N ILE A 51 -7.64 -6.35 -5.62
CA ILE A 51 -7.38 -7.77 -5.44
C ILE A 51 -6.14 -8.11 -6.25
N HIS A 52 -5.24 -8.90 -5.66
CA HIS A 52 -4.12 -9.50 -6.39
C HIS A 52 -4.56 -10.90 -6.77
N HIS A 53 -4.73 -11.15 -8.07
CA HIS A 53 -5.10 -12.48 -8.55
C HIS A 53 -3.85 -13.30 -8.71
N LYS A 54 -3.80 -14.43 -7.99
CA LYS A 54 -2.64 -15.31 -7.93
C LYS A 54 -1.47 -14.58 -7.27
N GLY A 55 -0.56 -15.31 -6.67
CA GLY A 55 0.61 -14.73 -6.01
C GLY A 55 0.31 -14.03 -4.70
N GLY A 56 -0.21 -12.81 -4.77
CA GLY A 56 -0.43 -12.01 -3.58
C GLY A 56 0.64 -10.95 -3.39
N GLN A 57 0.68 -10.36 -2.19
CA GLN A 57 1.63 -9.29 -1.91
C GLN A 57 2.01 -9.30 -0.43
N ILE A 58 3.25 -8.96 -0.14
CA ILE A 58 3.71 -8.85 1.25
C ILE A 58 4.15 -7.42 1.49
N LEU A 59 3.68 -6.82 2.58
CA LEU A 59 4.04 -5.47 2.95
C LEU A 59 4.94 -5.50 4.17
N LEU A 60 6.06 -4.76 4.11
CA LEU A 60 6.98 -4.61 5.22
C LEU A 60 6.98 -3.14 5.60
N VAL A 61 6.39 -2.80 6.74
CA VAL A 61 6.23 -1.41 7.13
C VAL A 61 7.56 -0.85 7.63
N THR A 62 7.99 0.26 7.05
CA THR A 62 9.30 0.84 7.35
C THR A 62 9.23 2.19 8.05
N ALA A 63 8.12 2.93 7.92
CA ALA A 63 8.04 4.27 8.53
C ALA A 63 6.61 4.72 8.69
N GLY A 64 6.38 5.60 9.66
CA GLY A 64 5.11 6.26 9.84
C GLY A 64 4.02 5.39 10.42
N ARG A 65 2.78 5.73 10.10
CA ARG A 65 1.62 5.01 10.62
C ARG A 65 0.58 4.90 9.51
N GLY A 66 0.02 3.72 9.33
CA GLY A 66 -0.96 3.49 8.29
C GLY A 66 -1.96 2.42 8.67
N TYR A 67 -2.72 2.00 7.68
CA TYR A 67 -3.79 1.02 7.90
C TYR A 67 -3.84 0.01 6.76
N TYR A 68 -4.33 -1.17 7.08
CA TYR A 68 -4.62 -2.24 6.14
C TYR A 68 -5.99 -2.80 6.51
N GLN A 69 -6.84 -3.02 5.52
CA GLN A 69 -8.17 -3.58 5.78
C GLN A 69 -8.55 -4.58 4.71
N GLU A 70 -9.02 -5.74 5.15
CA GLU A 70 -9.63 -6.71 4.25
C GLU A 70 -11.14 -6.51 4.25
N TRP A 71 -11.75 -6.75 3.11
CA TRP A 71 -13.20 -6.57 2.96
C TRP A 71 -13.93 -7.38 4.02
N GLY A 72 -14.84 -6.72 4.74
CA GLY A 72 -15.62 -7.37 5.78
C GLY A 72 -14.95 -7.43 7.14
N GLN A 73 -13.72 -6.91 7.26
CA GLN A 73 -12.99 -6.92 8.52
C GLN A 73 -12.73 -5.48 8.97
N GLU A 74 -12.30 -5.33 10.21
CA GLU A 74 -11.91 -4.00 10.70
C GLU A 74 -10.52 -3.64 10.18
N ALA A 75 -10.28 -2.34 10.02
CA ALA A 75 -8.97 -1.86 9.60
C ALA A 75 -7.96 -2.11 10.72
N GLN A 76 -6.75 -2.55 10.31
CA GLN A 76 -5.66 -2.81 11.24
C GLN A 76 -4.66 -1.67 11.14
N GLU A 77 -4.26 -1.13 12.29
CA GLU A 77 -3.22 -0.11 12.32
C GLU A 77 -1.87 -0.75 12.08
N LEU A 78 -1.05 -0.09 11.28
CA LEU A 78 0.29 -0.59 10.93
C LEU A 78 1.34 0.40 11.40
N LYS A 79 2.43 -0.11 11.94
CA LYS A 79 3.56 0.68 12.40
C LYS A 79 4.86 0.01 11.95
N PRO A 80 6.00 0.72 12.01
CA PRO A 80 7.26 0.14 11.54
C PRO A 80 7.56 -1.19 12.19
N GLY A 81 7.98 -2.14 11.38
CA GLY A 81 8.26 -3.50 11.82
C GLY A 81 7.12 -4.46 11.56
N ASP A 82 5.92 -3.95 11.27
CA ASP A 82 4.80 -4.84 10.97
C ASP A 82 4.95 -5.45 9.59
N VAL A 83 4.49 -6.69 9.46
CA VAL A 83 4.51 -7.42 8.20
C VAL A 83 3.08 -7.86 7.90
N VAL A 84 2.61 -7.52 6.70
CA VAL A 84 1.28 -7.94 6.26
C VAL A 84 1.45 -8.89 5.07
N ASN A 85 0.99 -10.12 5.23
CA ASN A 85 0.99 -11.08 4.14
C ASN A 85 -0.41 -11.07 3.55
N ILE A 86 -0.55 -10.49 2.35
CA ILE A 86 -1.84 -10.37 1.69
C ILE A 86 -2.01 -11.56 0.77
N PRO A 87 -2.92 -12.50 1.11
CA PRO A 87 -3.10 -13.68 0.26
C PRO A 87 -3.68 -13.30 -1.10
N PRO A 88 -3.46 -14.12 -2.12
CA PRO A 88 -4.12 -13.87 -3.40
C PRO A 88 -5.63 -13.94 -3.24
N GLU A 89 -6.33 -13.26 -4.13
CA GLU A 89 -7.80 -13.23 -4.20
C GLU A 89 -8.46 -12.56 -2.99
N THR A 90 -7.72 -11.72 -2.25
CA THR A 90 -8.25 -11.01 -1.08
C THR A 90 -8.51 -9.56 -1.43
N LYS A 91 -9.77 -9.12 -1.30
CA LYS A 91 -10.12 -7.71 -1.53
C LYS A 91 -9.67 -6.89 -0.34
N HIS A 92 -8.84 -5.87 -0.57
CA HIS A 92 -8.21 -5.11 0.50
C HIS A 92 -7.81 -3.72 0.02
N TRP A 93 -7.42 -2.87 0.97
CA TRP A 93 -6.75 -1.61 0.68
C TRP A 93 -5.72 -1.34 1.79
N HIS A 94 -4.78 -0.44 1.52
CA HIS A 94 -3.85 0.05 2.53
C HIS A 94 -3.50 1.49 2.20
N GLY A 95 -2.98 2.19 3.22
CA GLY A 95 -2.63 3.58 3.06
C GLY A 95 -2.19 4.23 4.35
N ALA A 96 -1.92 5.53 4.28
CA ALA A 96 -1.48 6.31 5.43
C ALA A 96 -2.63 6.58 6.38
N ALA A 97 -2.28 6.87 7.64
CA ALA A 97 -3.26 7.41 8.57
C ALA A 97 -3.68 8.80 8.08
N PRO A 98 -4.84 9.29 8.53
CA PRO A 98 -5.29 10.61 8.07
C PRO A 98 -4.33 11.75 8.39
N ASP A 99 -3.52 11.61 9.43
CA ASP A 99 -2.66 12.69 9.92
C ASP A 99 -1.18 12.36 9.92
N GLU A 100 -0.76 11.29 9.24
CA GLU A 100 0.63 10.88 9.31
C GLU A 100 1.11 10.25 8.01
N TRP A 101 2.39 10.45 7.69
CA TRP A 101 3.04 9.76 6.56
C TRP A 101 3.14 8.27 6.84
N PHE A 102 3.27 7.49 5.79
CA PHE A 102 3.35 6.03 5.89
C PHE A 102 4.18 5.50 4.75
N ALA A 103 5.07 4.54 5.04
CA ALA A 103 5.86 3.91 4.01
C ALA A 103 5.99 2.42 4.27
N HIS A 104 5.95 1.65 3.19
CA HIS A 104 6.19 0.21 3.29
C HIS A 104 6.90 -0.30 2.04
N ILE A 105 7.57 -1.44 2.21
CA ILE A 105 8.12 -2.18 1.08
C ILE A 105 7.02 -3.13 0.63
N ALA A 106 6.72 -3.12 -0.67
CA ALA A 106 5.74 -4.04 -1.25
C ALA A 106 6.48 -5.09 -2.06
N VAL A 107 6.32 -6.34 -1.66
CA VAL A 107 6.93 -7.48 -2.35
C VAL A 107 5.83 -8.21 -3.10
N GLU A 108 5.95 -8.25 -4.45
CA GLU A 108 4.99 -8.97 -5.26
C GLU A 108 5.38 -10.45 -5.26
N VAL A 109 4.46 -11.30 -4.82
CA VAL A 109 4.72 -12.74 -4.80
C VAL A 109 4.61 -13.26 -6.24
N PRO A 110 5.70 -13.80 -6.80
CA PRO A 110 5.64 -14.25 -8.20
C PRO A 110 4.65 -15.38 -8.39
N ALA A 111 3.88 -15.29 -9.47
CA ALA A 111 2.96 -16.37 -9.84
C ALA A 111 2.62 -16.22 -11.30
N GLU A 112 2.51 -17.36 -11.99
CA GLU A 112 2.16 -17.36 -13.39
C GLU A 112 0.73 -16.83 -13.57
N GLY A 113 0.56 -15.87 -14.47
CA GLY A 113 -0.75 -15.30 -14.73
C GLY A 113 -1.24 -14.33 -13.68
N ALA A 114 -0.34 -13.86 -12.80
CA ALA A 114 -0.73 -12.90 -11.76
C ALA A 114 -1.17 -11.58 -12.37
N SER A 115 -2.19 -10.97 -11.77
CA SER A 115 -2.72 -9.67 -12.21
C SER A 115 -3.33 -8.95 -11.03
N ASN A 116 -3.56 -7.65 -11.20
CA ASN A 116 -4.21 -6.83 -10.18
C ASN A 116 -5.55 -6.34 -10.71
N GLU A 117 -6.55 -6.33 -9.84
CA GLU A 117 -7.87 -5.83 -10.19
C GLU A 117 -8.19 -4.66 -9.26
N TRP A 118 -8.39 -3.48 -9.84
CA TRP A 118 -8.71 -2.27 -9.09
C TRP A 118 -10.22 -2.10 -9.00
N LEU A 119 -10.71 -1.80 -7.80
CA LEU A 119 -12.13 -1.74 -7.51
C LEU A 119 -12.50 -0.34 -6.99
N GLU A 120 -13.53 -0.26 -6.14
CA GLU A 120 -14.07 1.02 -5.72
C GLU A 120 -13.17 1.73 -4.69
N LYS A 121 -13.43 3.02 -4.53
CA LYS A 121 -12.71 3.82 -3.56
C LYS A 121 -13.12 3.44 -2.13
N VAL A 122 -12.21 3.69 -1.18
CA VAL A 122 -12.55 3.62 0.23
C VAL A 122 -13.32 4.91 0.54
N PRO A 123 -14.58 4.81 1.00
CA PRO A 123 -15.37 6.02 1.25
C PRO A 123 -14.71 6.94 2.26
N GLU A 124 -14.78 8.24 2.00
CA GLU A 124 -14.18 9.24 2.87
C GLU A 124 -14.67 9.11 4.30
N GLU A 125 -15.96 8.89 4.48
CA GLU A 125 -16.56 8.75 5.81
C GLU A 125 -15.93 7.60 6.60
N GLU A 126 -15.73 6.47 5.92
CA GLU A 126 -15.14 5.30 6.57
C GLU A 126 -13.69 5.55 6.92
N TYR A 127 -12.97 6.14 6.01
CA TYR A 127 -11.55 6.39 6.19
C TYR A 127 -11.28 7.38 7.32
N GLU A 128 -12.08 8.45 7.41
CA GLU A 128 -11.85 9.49 8.41
C GLU A 128 -12.07 9.02 9.83
N LYS A 129 -12.75 7.90 10.00
CA LYS A 129 -12.93 7.33 11.33
C LYS A 129 -11.65 6.70 11.87
N LEU A 130 -10.65 6.50 11.02
CA LEU A 130 -9.38 5.89 11.39
C LEU A 130 -8.43 6.97 11.86
N LYS A 131 -8.11 7.00 13.15
CA LYS A 131 -7.20 8.02 13.68
C LYS A 131 -6.21 7.47 14.65
#